data_5fc956d0c963d32cea92a37e646e31ee
#
_entry.id   5fc956d0c963d32cea92a37e646e31ee
#
_cell.length_a   1.000
_cell.length_b   1.000
_cell.length_c   1.000
_cell.angle_alpha   90.00
_cell.angle_beta   90.00
_cell.angle_gamma   90.00
#
_symmetry.space_group_name_H-M   'P 1'
#
loop_
_entity.id
_entity.type
_entity.pdbx_description
1 polymer ?
#
loop_
_entity_poly.entity_id
_entity_poly.type
_entity_poly.pdbx_seq_one_letter_code
_entity_poly.pdbx_strand_id
1 'polypeptide(L)'
;MVKITFPDGSVREYEQGVTGLQIAESISPALARNVVSCGVNGETVELNRPINEDANVELYKFEDEQGKHTFWHTSAHLLAEALQELYPGIQFGFGPAVESGFFYDVMPAEGQVISENDFAKIEAKMMELAKKNEPVVRKEVAKADALAEFKADGQTYKCEHIEQDLEDGTITTYTQGNFTDLCRGPHLMNTGLIKAVKITSVAGAFWRGDAKREQMTRIYGISFPKKKMLDEYLVILEEAKKRDHRKIGKEMELFMFSERVGKLSLIHISEPTRPEPIS
;
A
#
# COMPACT_ATOMS: atom_id res chain seq x y z
N MET A 1 27.12 -24.06 -2.62
CA MET A 1 26.28 -23.83 -3.83
C MET A 1 24.84 -24.16 -3.44
N VAL A 2 23.89 -23.35 -3.88
CA VAL A 2 22.45 -23.60 -3.75
C VAL A 2 21.84 -23.74 -5.13
N LYS A 3 20.83 -24.59 -5.26
CA LYS A 3 20.11 -24.85 -6.52
C LYS A 3 18.85 -23.99 -6.53
N ILE A 4 18.76 -23.12 -7.51
CA ILE A 4 17.60 -22.27 -7.72
C ILE A 4 16.79 -22.81 -8.89
N THR A 5 15.55 -23.19 -8.62
CA THR A 5 14.59 -23.68 -9.62
C THR A 5 13.67 -22.52 -10.01
N PHE A 6 13.57 -22.26 -11.30
CA PHE A 6 12.70 -21.22 -11.87
C PHE A 6 11.33 -21.77 -12.28
N PRO A 7 10.31 -20.92 -12.51
CA PRO A 7 8.96 -21.34 -12.90
C PRO A 7 8.88 -22.16 -14.20
N ASP A 8 9.84 -21.97 -15.10
CA ASP A 8 9.98 -22.74 -16.35
C ASP A 8 10.60 -24.15 -16.15
N GLY A 9 10.90 -24.51 -14.89
CA GLY A 9 11.54 -25.77 -14.53
C GLY A 9 13.06 -25.80 -14.72
N SER A 10 13.67 -24.72 -15.21
CA SER A 10 15.13 -24.63 -15.30
C SER A 10 15.76 -24.52 -13.91
N VAL A 11 16.95 -25.13 -13.77
CA VAL A 11 17.71 -25.08 -12.51
C VAL A 11 19.07 -24.47 -12.76
N ARG A 12 19.49 -23.55 -11.91
CA ARG A 12 20.84 -22.96 -11.91
C ARG A 12 21.45 -23.04 -10.52
N GLU A 13 22.76 -23.18 -10.48
CA GLU A 13 23.53 -23.21 -9.23
C GLU A 13 24.13 -21.83 -8.97
N TYR A 14 24.01 -21.37 -7.74
CA TYR A 14 24.56 -20.11 -7.25
C TYR A 14 25.35 -20.31 -5.96
N GLU A 15 26.13 -19.33 -5.57
CA GLU A 15 26.75 -19.34 -4.25
C GLU A 15 25.69 -19.19 -3.14
N GLN A 16 25.95 -19.79 -1.99
CA GLN A 16 25.10 -19.63 -0.81
C GLN A 16 25.04 -18.15 -0.41
N GLY A 17 23.86 -17.67 -0.07
CA GLY A 17 23.63 -16.25 0.22
C GLY A 17 23.32 -15.40 -1.01
N VAL A 18 23.12 -16.02 -2.19
CA VAL A 18 22.67 -15.31 -3.39
C VAL A 18 21.34 -14.59 -3.12
N THR A 19 21.17 -13.41 -3.70
CA THR A 19 19.94 -12.60 -3.55
C THR A 19 19.11 -12.62 -4.82
N GLY A 20 17.82 -12.32 -4.70
CA GLY A 20 16.91 -12.18 -5.84
C GLY A 20 17.42 -11.18 -6.88
N LEU A 21 18.06 -10.09 -6.44
CA LEU A 21 18.68 -9.11 -7.33
C LEU A 21 19.83 -9.71 -8.14
N GLN A 22 20.76 -10.41 -7.49
CA GLN A 22 21.90 -11.05 -8.16
C GLN A 22 21.43 -12.12 -9.15
N ILE A 23 20.37 -12.86 -8.81
CA ILE A 23 19.74 -13.82 -9.74
C ILE A 23 19.19 -13.07 -10.96
N ALA A 24 18.45 -11.97 -10.76
CA ALA A 24 17.91 -11.15 -11.85
C ALA A 24 19.03 -10.57 -12.74
N GLU A 25 20.12 -10.08 -12.16
CA GLU A 25 21.32 -9.58 -12.87
C GLU A 25 21.99 -10.66 -13.72
N SER A 26 22.08 -11.89 -13.20
CA SER A 26 22.65 -13.03 -13.93
C SER A 26 21.82 -13.45 -15.14
N ILE A 27 20.52 -13.14 -15.13
CA ILE A 27 19.62 -13.42 -16.26
C ILE A 27 19.68 -12.28 -17.28
N SER A 28 19.48 -11.04 -16.84
CA SER A 28 19.53 -9.87 -17.69
C SER A 28 19.57 -8.56 -16.88
N PRO A 29 20.44 -7.61 -17.26
CA PRO A 29 20.43 -6.25 -16.66
C PRO A 29 19.10 -5.49 -16.84
N ALA A 30 18.34 -5.82 -17.89
CA ALA A 30 17.02 -5.23 -18.12
C ALA A 30 15.99 -5.79 -17.12
N LEU A 31 16.07 -7.08 -16.79
CA LEU A 31 15.23 -7.70 -15.79
C LEU A 31 15.53 -7.12 -14.40
N ALA A 32 16.79 -7.06 -13.99
CA ALA A 32 17.23 -6.55 -12.70
C ALA A 32 16.72 -5.12 -12.41
N ARG A 33 16.60 -4.27 -13.44
CA ARG A 33 16.07 -2.90 -13.31
C ARG A 33 14.55 -2.82 -13.12
N ASN A 34 13.82 -3.89 -13.43
CA ASN A 34 12.36 -3.89 -13.41
C ASN A 34 11.76 -4.78 -12.31
N VAL A 35 12.54 -5.68 -11.73
CA VAL A 35 12.09 -6.50 -10.59
C VAL A 35 12.03 -5.65 -9.32
N VAL A 36 11.01 -5.90 -8.50
CA VAL A 36 10.72 -5.16 -7.27
C VAL A 36 10.72 -6.04 -6.02
N SER A 37 10.44 -7.33 -6.19
CA SER A 37 10.50 -8.35 -5.13
C SER A 37 10.72 -9.73 -5.74
N CYS A 38 10.90 -10.76 -4.93
CA CYS A 38 10.98 -12.15 -5.38
C CYS A 38 10.18 -13.08 -4.48
N GLY A 39 9.70 -14.17 -5.06
CA GLY A 39 9.14 -15.30 -4.34
C GLY A 39 10.23 -16.33 -4.05
N VAL A 40 10.33 -16.79 -2.82
CA VAL A 40 11.21 -17.88 -2.39
C VAL A 40 10.36 -18.95 -1.75
N ASN A 41 10.25 -20.11 -2.38
CA ASN A 41 9.38 -21.21 -1.93
C ASN A 41 7.92 -20.80 -1.67
N GLY A 42 7.39 -19.84 -2.47
CA GLY A 42 6.03 -19.32 -2.35
C GLY A 42 5.86 -18.13 -1.37
N GLU A 43 6.88 -17.77 -0.61
CA GLU A 43 6.88 -16.57 0.22
C GLU A 43 7.47 -15.38 -0.55
N THR A 44 6.78 -14.26 -0.58
CA THR A 44 7.30 -13.02 -1.18
C THR A 44 8.28 -12.34 -0.22
N VAL A 45 9.48 -12.07 -0.71
CA VAL A 45 10.57 -11.48 0.07
C VAL A 45 11.24 -10.31 -0.69
N GLU A 46 12.04 -9.53 0.03
CA GLU A 46 12.85 -8.46 -0.54
C GLU A 46 13.91 -9.02 -1.52
N LEU A 47 14.21 -8.25 -2.57
CA LEU A 47 15.23 -8.64 -3.55
C LEU A 47 16.65 -8.81 -2.98
N ASN A 48 16.95 -8.16 -1.87
CA ASN A 48 18.25 -8.24 -1.19
C ASN A 48 18.32 -9.28 -0.08
N ARG A 49 17.24 -10.08 0.13
CA ARG A 49 17.25 -11.16 1.11
C ARG A 49 18.13 -12.31 0.64
N PRO A 50 19.12 -12.77 1.44
CA PRO A 50 19.99 -13.87 1.07
C PRO A 50 19.26 -15.20 1.07
N ILE A 51 19.47 -16.02 0.04
CA ILE A 51 18.94 -17.38 -0.12
C ILE A 51 20.07 -18.34 0.22
N ASN A 52 19.88 -19.13 1.28
CA ASN A 52 20.95 -19.98 1.85
C ASN A 52 20.76 -21.48 1.59
N GLU A 53 19.64 -21.87 0.98
CA GLU A 53 19.28 -23.25 0.70
C GLU A 53 18.65 -23.39 -0.68
N ASP A 54 18.48 -24.61 -1.15
CA ASP A 54 17.82 -24.88 -2.42
C ASP A 54 16.38 -24.35 -2.39
N ALA A 55 15.99 -23.61 -3.41
CA ALA A 55 14.71 -22.92 -3.43
C ALA A 55 14.09 -22.79 -4.82
N ASN A 56 12.76 -22.74 -4.85
CA ASN A 56 12.01 -22.26 -6.01
C ASN A 56 11.96 -20.73 -5.95
N VAL A 57 12.40 -20.05 -7.02
CA VAL A 57 12.49 -18.59 -7.04
C VAL A 57 11.71 -18.03 -8.23
N GLU A 58 10.84 -17.06 -7.91
CA GLU A 58 10.11 -16.25 -8.88
C GLU A 58 10.53 -14.79 -8.74
N LEU A 59 10.60 -14.05 -9.84
CA LEU A 59 10.99 -12.64 -9.85
C LEU A 59 9.79 -11.78 -10.23
N TYR A 60 9.34 -10.93 -9.30
CA TYR A 60 8.14 -10.11 -9.48
C TYR A 60 8.48 -8.70 -9.92
N LYS A 61 7.78 -8.24 -10.96
CA LYS A 61 7.78 -6.85 -11.44
C LYS A 61 6.61 -6.09 -10.85
N PHE A 62 6.55 -4.78 -11.12
CA PHE A 62 5.42 -3.96 -10.67
C PHE A 62 4.06 -4.42 -11.24
N GLU A 63 4.03 -5.02 -12.43
CA GLU A 63 2.79 -5.50 -13.06
C GLU A 63 2.20 -6.73 -12.35
N ASP A 64 3.02 -7.49 -11.63
CA ASP A 64 2.61 -8.67 -10.87
C ASP A 64 1.94 -8.26 -9.55
N GLU A 65 1.00 -9.04 -9.04
CA GLU A 65 0.25 -8.75 -7.82
C GLU A 65 1.18 -8.59 -6.61
N GLN A 66 2.11 -9.53 -6.43
CA GLN A 66 3.11 -9.51 -5.36
C GLN A 66 4.05 -8.29 -5.47
N GLY A 67 4.43 -7.94 -6.70
CA GLY A 67 5.24 -6.77 -6.99
C GLY A 67 4.51 -5.47 -6.66
N LYS A 68 3.24 -5.33 -7.04
CA LYS A 68 2.40 -4.19 -6.65
C LYS A 68 2.26 -4.07 -5.15
N HIS A 69 1.98 -5.19 -4.47
CA HIS A 69 1.85 -5.21 -3.02
C HIS A 69 3.12 -4.69 -2.33
N THR A 70 4.29 -5.21 -2.71
CA THR A 70 5.60 -4.76 -2.19
C THR A 70 5.84 -3.27 -2.46
N PHE A 71 5.52 -2.82 -3.67
CA PHE A 71 5.70 -1.43 -4.09
C PHE A 71 4.82 -0.47 -3.29
N TRP A 72 3.53 -0.78 -3.18
CA TRP A 72 2.57 0.05 -2.46
C TRP A 72 2.78 0.01 -0.95
N HIS A 73 3.23 -1.11 -0.41
CA HIS A 73 3.61 -1.21 0.99
C HIS A 73 4.76 -0.26 1.33
N THR A 74 5.81 -0.22 0.49
CA THR A 74 6.89 0.77 0.66
C THR A 74 6.39 2.21 0.47
N SER A 75 5.43 2.42 -0.44
CA SER A 75 4.83 3.74 -0.63
C SER A 75 4.00 4.21 0.56
N ALA A 76 3.39 3.29 1.31
CA ALA A 76 2.72 3.59 2.58
C ALA A 76 3.73 4.08 3.63
N HIS A 77 4.89 3.43 3.74
CA HIS A 77 5.97 3.90 4.62
C HIS A 77 6.55 5.25 4.17
N LEU A 78 6.68 5.48 2.86
CA LEU A 78 7.10 6.78 2.33
C LEU A 78 6.09 7.90 2.64
N LEU A 79 4.79 7.58 2.63
CA LEU A 79 3.74 8.50 3.11
C LEU A 79 3.93 8.80 4.60
N ALA A 80 4.15 7.78 5.41
CA ALA A 80 4.34 7.97 6.86
C ALA A 80 5.58 8.83 7.16
N GLU A 81 6.71 8.60 6.49
CA GLU A 81 7.91 9.43 6.60
C GLU A 81 7.62 10.90 6.21
N ALA A 82 6.90 11.12 5.10
CA ALA A 82 6.51 12.46 4.68
C ALA A 82 5.62 13.15 5.70
N LEU A 83 4.68 12.42 6.30
CA LEU A 83 3.79 12.95 7.34
C LEU A 83 4.54 13.24 8.64
N GLN A 84 5.51 12.40 9.03
CA GLN A 84 6.37 12.63 10.19
C GLN A 84 7.13 13.96 10.07
N GLU A 85 7.68 14.26 8.88
CA GLU A 85 8.38 15.53 8.64
C GLU A 85 7.44 16.75 8.56
N LEU A 86 6.21 16.56 8.05
CA LEU A 86 5.25 17.67 7.86
C LEU A 86 4.42 17.99 9.09
N TYR A 87 4.18 17.00 9.97
CA TYR A 87 3.29 17.09 11.11
C TYR A 87 3.99 16.56 12.38
N PRO A 88 4.83 17.37 13.03
CA PRO A 88 5.51 16.97 14.25
C PRO A 88 4.54 16.48 15.33
N GLY A 89 4.85 15.37 15.98
CA GLY A 89 4.01 14.76 17.01
C GLY A 89 2.88 13.86 16.48
N ILE A 90 2.81 13.64 15.17
CA ILE A 90 1.88 12.68 14.57
C ILE A 90 2.15 11.27 15.08
N GLN A 91 1.10 10.49 15.33
CA GLN A 91 1.21 9.09 15.71
C GLN A 91 0.72 8.18 14.59
N PHE A 92 1.33 7.02 14.49
CA PHE A 92 1.14 6.08 13.39
C PHE A 92 0.37 4.84 13.83
N GLY A 93 -0.66 4.47 13.08
CA GLY A 93 -1.38 3.22 13.17
C GLY A 93 -0.82 2.17 12.22
N PHE A 94 -1.63 1.77 11.23
CA PHE A 94 -1.29 0.75 10.22
C PHE A 94 -1.25 1.34 8.82
N GLY A 95 -0.34 0.84 7.98
CA GLY A 95 -0.13 1.27 6.61
C GLY A 95 0.01 0.12 5.60
N PRO A 96 -1.05 -0.70 5.36
CA PRO A 96 -0.97 -1.79 4.41
C PRO A 96 -1.10 -1.33 2.96
N ALA A 97 -0.57 -2.14 2.05
CA ALA A 97 -1.00 -2.15 0.67
C ALA A 97 -2.41 -2.74 0.58
N VAL A 98 -3.20 -2.23 -0.37
CA VAL A 98 -4.56 -2.69 -0.68
C VAL A 98 -4.69 -2.93 -2.18
N GLU A 99 -5.82 -3.50 -2.63
CA GLU A 99 -6.04 -3.90 -4.03
C GLU A 99 -5.79 -2.77 -5.05
N SER A 100 -6.04 -1.51 -4.67
CA SER A 100 -5.93 -0.34 -5.57
C SER A 100 -5.02 0.76 -5.02
N GLY A 101 -3.91 0.39 -4.39
CA GLY A 101 -2.95 1.34 -3.84
C GLY A 101 -2.54 1.02 -2.42
N PHE A 102 -2.50 2.03 -1.57
CA PHE A 102 -2.14 1.91 -0.16
C PHE A 102 -2.90 2.92 0.69
N PHE A 103 -2.91 2.73 1.98
CA PHE A 103 -3.30 3.76 2.93
C PHE A 103 -2.37 3.78 4.14
N TYR A 104 -2.49 4.83 4.93
CA TYR A 104 -1.89 4.88 6.26
C TYR A 104 -2.87 5.53 7.24
N ASP A 105 -3.02 4.91 8.41
CA ASP A 105 -3.81 5.43 9.52
C ASP A 105 -2.92 6.25 10.44
N VAL A 106 -3.28 7.50 10.67
CA VAL A 106 -2.51 8.42 11.51
C VAL A 106 -3.39 9.17 12.48
N MET A 107 -2.81 9.54 13.61
CA MET A 107 -3.42 10.46 14.57
C MET A 107 -2.60 11.75 14.59
N PRO A 108 -3.06 12.82 13.95
CA PRO A 108 -2.42 14.13 14.04
C PRO A 108 -2.37 14.62 15.50
N ALA A 109 -1.36 15.41 15.85
CA ALA A 109 -1.28 16.03 17.15
C ALA A 109 -2.47 17.01 17.38
N GLU A 110 -2.74 17.33 18.63
CA GLU A 110 -3.84 18.25 19.00
C GLU A 110 -3.76 19.58 18.24
N GLY A 111 -4.87 19.97 17.64
CA GLY A 111 -4.96 21.18 16.81
C GLY A 111 -4.47 21.05 15.38
N GLN A 112 -3.93 19.89 14.98
CA GLN A 112 -3.56 19.59 13.59
C GLN A 112 -4.68 18.83 12.88
N VAL A 113 -4.95 19.19 11.63
CA VAL A 113 -5.94 18.50 10.77
C VAL A 113 -5.30 18.28 9.41
N ILE A 114 -5.45 17.07 8.90
CA ILE A 114 -5.02 16.71 7.54
C ILE A 114 -6.27 16.63 6.66
N SER A 115 -6.28 17.41 5.59
CA SER A 115 -7.42 17.56 4.68
C SER A 115 -6.98 17.42 3.21
N GLU A 116 -7.93 17.47 2.29
CA GLU A 116 -7.64 17.44 0.84
C GLU A 116 -6.74 18.62 0.40
N ASN A 117 -6.75 19.74 1.11
CA ASN A 117 -5.90 20.89 0.83
C ASN A 117 -4.40 20.58 1.02
N ASP A 118 -4.08 19.58 1.82
CA ASP A 118 -2.72 19.16 2.13
C ASP A 118 -2.13 18.18 1.13
N PHE A 119 -2.95 17.61 0.24
CA PHE A 119 -2.53 16.56 -0.69
C PHE A 119 -1.31 16.95 -1.51
N ALA A 120 -1.34 18.12 -2.12
CA ALA A 120 -0.22 18.60 -2.95
C ALA A 120 1.08 18.75 -2.15
N LYS A 121 1.00 19.19 -0.89
CA LYS A 121 2.15 19.32 0.02
C LYS A 121 2.70 17.95 0.41
N ILE A 122 1.83 17.00 0.72
CA ILE A 122 2.20 15.62 1.08
C ILE A 122 2.84 14.93 -0.14
N GLU A 123 2.23 14.99 -1.32
CA GLU A 123 2.76 14.44 -2.57
C GLU A 123 4.15 15.01 -2.90
N ALA A 124 4.32 16.34 -2.77
CA ALA A 124 5.61 16.99 -3.00
C ALA A 124 6.69 16.49 -2.03
N LYS A 125 6.35 16.32 -0.75
CA LYS A 125 7.26 15.80 0.26
C LYS A 125 7.62 14.34 0.00
N MET A 126 6.65 13.49 -0.32
CA MET A 126 6.91 12.09 -0.71
C MET A 126 7.86 12.00 -1.90
N MET A 127 7.67 12.84 -2.92
CA MET A 127 8.56 12.86 -4.09
C MET A 127 9.94 13.45 -3.79
N GLU A 128 10.06 14.35 -2.83
CA GLU A 128 11.36 14.85 -2.32
C GLU A 128 12.13 13.70 -1.65
N LEU A 129 11.46 12.96 -0.73
CA LEU A 129 12.03 11.82 -0.02
C LEU A 129 12.40 10.68 -0.99
N ALA A 130 11.52 10.33 -1.93
CA ALA A 130 11.80 9.33 -2.95
C ALA A 130 13.05 9.64 -3.77
N LYS A 131 13.32 10.92 -4.06
CA LYS A 131 14.54 11.37 -4.79
C LYS A 131 15.81 11.17 -4.00
N LYS A 132 15.76 11.14 -2.67
CA LYS A 132 16.93 10.84 -1.83
C LYS A 132 17.41 9.41 -2.04
N ASN A 133 16.54 8.53 -2.54
CA ASN A 133 16.84 7.12 -2.84
C ASN A 133 17.36 6.37 -1.60
N GLU A 134 16.71 6.59 -0.47
CA GLU A 134 17.08 5.97 0.80
C GLU A 134 16.91 4.46 0.75
N PRO A 135 17.86 3.68 1.29
CA PRO A 135 17.69 2.24 1.40
C PRO A 135 16.59 1.90 2.42
N VAL A 136 15.81 0.87 2.12
CA VAL A 136 14.86 0.29 3.06
C VAL A 136 15.52 -0.89 3.78
N VAL A 137 15.80 -0.71 5.05
CA VAL A 137 16.61 -1.66 5.85
C VAL A 137 15.71 -2.44 6.78
N ARG A 138 15.65 -3.76 6.59
CA ARG A 138 14.99 -4.71 7.48
C ARG A 138 15.91 -5.03 8.67
N LYS A 139 15.34 -4.99 9.87
CA LYS A 139 16.02 -5.43 11.10
C LYS A 139 15.15 -6.41 11.85
N GLU A 140 15.79 -7.38 12.48
CA GLU A 140 15.18 -8.23 13.48
C GLU A 140 15.64 -7.74 14.85
N VAL A 141 14.68 -7.39 15.68
CA VAL A 141 14.91 -6.79 17.01
C VAL A 141 14.12 -7.54 18.07
N ALA A 142 14.61 -7.56 19.29
CA ALA A 142 13.82 -8.11 20.39
C ALA A 142 12.58 -7.22 20.64
N LYS A 143 11.45 -7.84 20.97
CA LYS A 143 10.19 -7.14 21.28
C LYS A 143 10.38 -6.02 22.30
N ALA A 144 11.18 -6.28 23.35
CA ALA A 144 11.45 -5.29 24.40
C ALA A 144 12.21 -4.06 23.88
N ASP A 145 13.19 -4.27 22.98
CA ASP A 145 13.98 -3.19 22.39
C ASP A 145 13.14 -2.32 21.47
N ALA A 146 12.33 -2.95 20.57
CA ALA A 146 11.40 -2.24 19.73
C ALA A 146 10.37 -1.44 20.54
N LEU A 147 9.84 -2.03 21.61
CA LEU A 147 8.89 -1.34 22.51
C LEU A 147 9.55 -0.11 23.16
N ALA A 148 10.80 -0.22 23.57
CA ALA A 148 11.55 0.90 24.15
C ALA A 148 11.77 2.02 23.11
N GLU A 149 12.12 1.67 21.87
CA GLU A 149 12.30 2.62 20.75
C GLU A 149 11.00 3.37 20.45
N PHE A 150 9.89 2.66 20.21
CA PHE A 150 8.60 3.30 19.92
C PHE A 150 8.03 4.10 21.12
N LYS A 151 8.33 3.71 22.35
CA LYS A 151 7.99 4.52 23.55
C LYS A 151 8.78 5.82 23.61
N ALA A 152 10.07 5.78 23.28
CA ALA A 152 10.90 6.98 23.22
C ALA A 152 10.42 7.96 22.15
N ASP A 153 9.94 7.45 21.02
CA ASP A 153 9.37 8.23 19.91
C ASP A 153 7.91 8.66 20.15
N GLY A 154 7.31 8.32 21.28
CA GLY A 154 5.94 8.69 21.64
C GLY A 154 4.85 7.98 20.82
N GLN A 155 5.15 6.86 20.16
CA GLN A 155 4.26 6.12 19.27
C GLN A 155 3.34 5.16 20.06
N THR A 156 2.32 5.70 20.73
CA THR A 156 1.43 4.93 21.62
C THR A 156 0.69 3.80 20.93
N TYR A 157 0.19 4.00 19.70
CA TYR A 157 -0.52 2.95 18.96
C TYR A 157 0.39 1.80 18.53
N LYS A 158 1.65 2.10 18.16
CA LYS A 158 2.64 1.06 17.88
C LYS A 158 3.00 0.28 19.14
N CYS A 159 3.16 0.97 20.28
CA CYS A 159 3.40 0.31 21.57
C CYS A 159 2.25 -0.62 21.96
N GLU A 160 0.99 -0.16 21.82
CA GLU A 160 -0.19 -0.98 22.10
C GLU A 160 -0.20 -2.24 21.22
N HIS A 161 0.09 -2.09 19.92
CA HIS A 161 0.16 -3.21 19.00
C HIS A 161 1.25 -4.22 19.38
N ILE A 162 2.45 -3.74 19.74
CA ILE A 162 3.54 -4.61 20.20
C ILE A 162 3.16 -5.36 21.47
N GLU A 163 2.54 -4.69 22.45
CA GLU A 163 2.21 -5.27 23.75
C GLU A 163 1.08 -6.30 23.64
N GLN A 164 0.05 -6.05 22.84
CA GLN A 164 -1.18 -6.82 22.82
C GLN A 164 -1.24 -7.91 21.73
N ASP A 165 -0.63 -7.66 20.57
CA ASP A 165 -0.84 -8.51 19.39
C ASP A 165 0.38 -9.34 18.99
N LEU A 166 1.57 -8.99 19.49
CA LEU A 166 2.79 -9.72 19.17
C LEU A 166 3.21 -10.64 20.30
N GLU A 167 3.60 -11.85 19.92
CA GLU A 167 4.20 -12.80 20.85
C GLU A 167 5.60 -12.34 21.29
N ASP A 168 6.06 -12.85 22.43
CA ASP A 168 7.42 -12.60 22.89
C ASP A 168 8.43 -13.24 21.94
N GLY A 169 9.52 -12.53 21.68
CA GLY A 169 10.57 -12.99 20.78
C GLY A 169 11.12 -11.88 19.90
N THR A 170 11.51 -12.28 18.70
CA THR A 170 12.05 -11.38 17.68
C THR A 170 10.93 -10.88 16.77
N ILE A 171 10.90 -9.58 16.56
CA ILE A 171 9.98 -8.91 15.65
C ILE A 171 10.77 -8.17 14.57
N THR A 172 10.12 -7.83 13.47
CA THR A 172 10.77 -7.12 12.35
C THR A 172 10.38 -5.66 12.32
N THR A 173 11.38 -4.82 12.11
CA THR A 173 11.21 -3.40 11.83
C THR A 173 11.86 -3.05 10.48
N TYR A 174 11.35 -2.03 9.85
CA TYR A 174 11.90 -1.49 8.60
C TYR A 174 12.18 0.00 8.77
N THR A 175 13.41 0.38 8.44
CA THR A 175 13.87 1.78 8.51
C THR A 175 14.15 2.30 7.12
N GLN A 176 13.64 3.48 6.80
CA GLN A 176 13.98 4.26 5.62
C GLN A 176 14.15 5.73 6.03
N GLY A 177 15.24 6.37 5.60
CA GLY A 177 15.53 7.73 6.05
C GLY A 177 15.43 7.89 7.57
N ASN A 178 14.55 8.75 8.02
CA ASN A 178 14.31 9.04 9.45
C ASN A 178 13.07 8.29 10.01
N PHE A 179 12.45 7.41 9.24
CA PHE A 179 11.24 6.71 9.63
C PHE A 179 11.51 5.23 9.86
N THR A 180 11.10 4.73 11.03
CA THR A 180 11.12 3.30 11.37
C THR A 180 9.71 2.84 11.65
N ASP A 181 9.32 1.73 11.02
CA ASP A 181 8.01 1.12 11.24
C ASP A 181 8.12 -0.35 11.68
N LEU A 182 7.12 -0.77 12.45
CA LEU A 182 6.89 -2.16 12.80
C LEU A 182 6.15 -2.83 11.64
N CYS A 183 6.81 -3.77 10.98
CA CYS A 183 6.27 -4.35 9.75
C CYS A 183 6.83 -5.75 9.48
N ARG A 184 6.05 -6.59 8.78
CA ARG A 184 6.50 -7.91 8.33
C ARG A 184 7.14 -7.89 6.95
N GLY A 185 6.99 -6.79 6.20
CA GLY A 185 7.44 -6.68 4.82
C GLY A 185 6.52 -7.42 3.83
N PRO A 186 6.97 -7.73 2.61
CA PRO A 186 8.24 -7.24 2.06
C PRO A 186 8.20 -5.79 1.60
N HIS A 187 9.37 -5.21 1.38
CA HIS A 187 9.56 -3.85 0.88
C HIS A 187 10.50 -3.79 -0.33
N LEU A 188 10.46 -2.66 -1.05
CA LEU A 188 11.46 -2.30 -2.05
C LEU A 188 12.84 -2.17 -1.41
N MET A 189 13.90 -2.33 -2.18
CA MET A 189 15.26 -2.12 -1.68
C MET A 189 15.56 -0.66 -1.33
N ASN A 190 14.90 0.28 -2.03
CA ASN A 190 15.05 1.72 -1.81
C ASN A 190 13.81 2.49 -2.25
N THR A 191 13.68 3.71 -1.74
CA THR A 191 12.55 4.61 -2.03
C THR A 191 12.60 5.19 -3.44
N GLY A 192 13.76 5.21 -4.08
CA GLY A 192 14.00 5.82 -5.38
C GLY A 192 13.31 5.12 -6.56
N LEU A 193 12.76 3.91 -6.36
CA LEU A 193 11.94 3.24 -7.36
C LEU A 193 10.56 3.89 -7.51
N ILE A 194 10.09 4.64 -6.51
CA ILE A 194 8.80 5.35 -6.52
C ILE A 194 8.98 6.66 -7.29
N LYS A 195 8.43 6.74 -8.51
CA LYS A 195 8.61 7.89 -9.41
C LYS A 195 7.37 8.76 -9.55
N ALA A 196 6.21 8.28 -9.12
CA ALA A 196 4.97 9.03 -9.18
C ALA A 196 4.05 8.60 -8.04
N VAL A 197 3.45 9.58 -7.37
CA VAL A 197 2.54 9.39 -6.23
C VAL A 197 1.32 10.27 -6.43
N LYS A 198 0.17 9.79 -6.00
CA LYS A 198 -1.06 10.56 -5.89
C LYS A 198 -1.79 10.20 -4.60
N ILE A 199 -2.11 11.18 -3.79
CA ILE A 199 -3.04 11.02 -2.67
C ILE A 199 -4.46 11.12 -3.24
N THR A 200 -5.28 10.13 -2.96
CA THR A 200 -6.59 9.99 -3.60
C THR A 200 -7.75 10.44 -2.73
N SER A 201 -7.65 10.21 -1.43
CA SER A 201 -8.70 10.62 -0.48
C SER A 201 -8.20 10.59 0.96
N VAL A 202 -8.95 11.24 1.84
CA VAL A 202 -8.83 11.17 3.29
C VAL A 202 -10.18 10.75 3.88
N ALA A 203 -10.15 9.89 4.90
CA ALA A 203 -11.35 9.42 5.59
C ALA A 203 -11.07 9.21 7.08
N GLY A 204 -12.13 9.22 7.91
CA GLY A 204 -12.03 8.78 9.29
C GLY A 204 -12.02 7.25 9.38
N ALA A 205 -11.19 6.69 10.25
CA ALA A 205 -11.17 5.28 10.56
C ALA A 205 -10.99 5.08 12.08
N PHE A 206 -11.76 4.19 12.69
CA PHE A 206 -11.58 3.91 14.09
C PHE A 206 -10.37 3.00 14.32
N TRP A 207 -9.60 3.29 15.38
CA TRP A 207 -8.48 2.44 15.76
C TRP A 207 -8.94 0.98 15.93
N ARG A 208 -8.28 0.06 15.25
CA ARG A 208 -8.62 -1.38 15.19
C ARG A 208 -10.06 -1.68 14.73
N GLY A 209 -10.74 -0.73 14.07
CA GLY A 209 -12.12 -0.88 13.63
C GLY A 209 -13.16 -0.81 14.75
N ASP A 210 -12.77 -0.48 15.97
CA ASP A 210 -13.68 -0.35 17.11
C ASP A 210 -14.23 1.08 17.21
N ALA A 211 -15.53 1.26 16.97
CA ALA A 211 -16.21 2.55 17.03
C ALA A 211 -16.19 3.23 18.41
N LYS A 212 -15.76 2.53 19.46
CA LYS A 212 -15.57 3.08 20.81
C LYS A 212 -14.18 3.67 21.03
N ARG A 213 -13.25 3.40 20.10
CA ARG A 213 -11.88 3.88 20.13
C ARG A 213 -11.74 5.21 19.39
N GLU A 214 -10.57 5.78 19.46
CA GLU A 214 -10.22 7.04 18.82
C GLU A 214 -10.40 6.95 17.30
N GLN A 215 -10.89 8.04 16.72
CA GLN A 215 -11.01 8.16 15.28
C GLN A 215 -9.70 8.70 14.70
N MET A 216 -9.01 7.86 13.95
CA MET A 216 -7.80 8.19 13.21
C MET A 216 -8.14 8.79 11.84
N THR A 217 -7.19 9.47 11.24
CA THR A 217 -7.24 9.94 9.86
C THR A 217 -6.59 8.89 8.96
N ARG A 218 -7.36 8.31 8.04
CA ARG A 218 -6.88 7.38 7.02
C ARG A 218 -6.62 8.11 5.72
N ILE A 219 -5.40 8.05 5.24
CA ILE A 219 -4.97 8.73 4.01
C ILE A 219 -4.70 7.66 2.95
N TYR A 220 -5.46 7.71 1.86
CA TYR A 220 -5.31 6.79 0.72
C TYR A 220 -4.40 7.39 -0.34
N GLY A 221 -3.57 6.54 -0.93
CA GLY A 221 -2.70 6.93 -2.03
C GLY A 221 -2.48 5.80 -3.04
N ILE A 222 -1.93 6.18 -4.17
CA ILE A 222 -1.45 5.26 -5.20
C ILE A 222 -0.12 5.75 -5.73
N SER A 223 0.74 4.83 -6.15
CA SER A 223 2.07 5.15 -6.66
C SER A 223 2.47 4.24 -7.80
N PHE A 224 3.40 4.72 -8.61
CA PHE A 224 3.86 4.02 -9.81
C PHE A 224 5.37 4.20 -10.02
N PRO A 225 6.04 3.21 -10.67
CA PRO A 225 7.46 3.31 -11.03
C PRO A 225 7.72 4.27 -12.20
N LYS A 226 6.67 4.75 -12.88
CA LYS A 226 6.77 5.70 -14.00
C LYS A 226 5.61 6.69 -13.95
N LYS A 227 5.89 7.98 -14.20
CA LYS A 227 4.88 9.03 -14.23
C LYS A 227 3.79 8.75 -15.27
N LYS A 228 4.16 8.23 -16.45
CA LYS A 228 3.20 7.87 -17.50
C LYS A 228 2.12 6.91 -17.01
N MET A 229 2.46 5.93 -16.16
CA MET A 229 1.49 4.98 -15.60
C MET A 229 0.49 5.68 -14.68
N LEU A 230 0.95 6.66 -13.89
CA LEU A 230 0.05 7.49 -13.07
C LEU A 230 -0.90 8.32 -13.95
N ASP A 231 -0.38 8.96 -14.99
CA ASP A 231 -1.17 9.78 -15.90
C ASP A 231 -2.26 8.93 -16.59
N GLU A 232 -1.91 7.75 -17.08
CA GLU A 232 -2.86 6.78 -17.65
C GLU A 232 -3.93 6.34 -16.63
N TYR A 233 -3.53 6.06 -15.40
CA TYR A 233 -4.45 5.71 -14.32
C TYR A 233 -5.43 6.84 -13.99
N LEU A 234 -4.95 8.09 -13.94
CA LEU A 234 -5.81 9.26 -13.68
C LEU A 234 -6.85 9.46 -14.76
N VAL A 235 -6.49 9.23 -16.04
CA VAL A 235 -7.44 9.28 -17.17
C VAL A 235 -8.54 8.22 -16.99
N ILE A 236 -8.17 6.98 -16.63
CA ILE A 236 -9.13 5.89 -16.38
C ILE A 236 -10.08 6.26 -15.21
N LEU A 237 -9.54 6.84 -14.13
CA LEU A 237 -10.36 7.30 -13.01
C LEU A 237 -11.36 8.40 -13.39
N GLU A 238 -10.93 9.38 -14.20
CA GLU A 238 -11.82 10.44 -14.69
C GLU A 238 -12.93 9.87 -15.59
N GLU A 239 -12.58 8.94 -16.46
CA GLU A 239 -13.56 8.25 -17.29
C GLU A 239 -14.55 7.42 -16.48
N ALA A 240 -14.06 6.70 -15.45
CA ALA A 240 -14.91 5.94 -14.53
C ALA A 240 -15.88 6.86 -13.78
N LYS A 241 -15.41 8.03 -13.31
CA LYS A 241 -16.28 9.05 -12.68
C LYS A 241 -17.36 9.59 -13.64
N LYS A 242 -17.01 9.80 -14.91
CA LYS A 242 -17.99 10.21 -15.94
C LYS A 242 -19.04 9.13 -16.21
N ARG A 243 -18.68 7.86 -16.06
CA ARG A 243 -19.55 6.69 -16.29
C ARG A 243 -20.23 6.18 -15.00
N ASP A 244 -20.19 6.93 -13.90
CA ASP A 244 -20.88 6.55 -12.66
C ASP A 244 -22.38 6.37 -12.94
N HIS A 245 -22.85 5.13 -12.81
CA HIS A 245 -24.25 4.74 -13.10
C HIS A 245 -25.25 5.54 -12.27
N ARG A 246 -24.87 6.00 -11.06
CA ARG A 246 -25.72 6.83 -10.19
C ARG A 246 -25.93 8.21 -10.80
N LYS A 247 -24.86 8.79 -11.37
CA LYS A 247 -24.92 10.09 -12.04
C LYS A 247 -25.72 9.96 -13.35
N ILE A 248 -25.34 9.02 -14.21
CA ILE A 248 -26.01 8.76 -15.49
C ILE A 248 -27.48 8.38 -15.27
N GLY A 249 -27.78 7.49 -14.33
CA GLY A 249 -29.13 7.07 -14.02
C GLY A 249 -30.01 8.21 -13.53
N LYS A 250 -29.45 9.15 -12.78
CA LYS A 250 -30.17 10.37 -12.36
C LYS A 250 -30.37 11.34 -13.51
N GLU A 251 -29.35 11.57 -14.34
CA GLU A 251 -29.43 12.44 -15.54
C GLU A 251 -30.39 11.89 -16.61
N MET A 252 -30.47 10.58 -16.75
CA MET A 252 -31.40 9.87 -17.64
C MET A 252 -32.78 9.59 -17.02
N GLU A 253 -33.00 10.07 -15.79
CA GLU A 253 -34.24 9.85 -15.06
C GLU A 253 -34.64 8.38 -14.91
N LEU A 254 -33.66 7.44 -14.84
CA LEU A 254 -33.91 6.01 -14.69
C LEU A 254 -34.34 5.63 -13.28
N PHE A 255 -33.98 6.42 -12.28
CA PHE A 255 -34.38 6.24 -10.90
C PHE A 255 -34.43 7.58 -10.15
N MET A 256 -35.16 7.62 -9.07
CA MET A 256 -35.22 8.74 -8.13
C MET A 256 -35.11 8.27 -6.69
N PHE A 257 -34.64 9.15 -5.81
CA PHE A 257 -34.76 8.94 -4.38
C PHE A 257 -36.03 9.63 -3.88
N SER A 258 -36.89 8.88 -3.18
CA SER A 258 -38.13 9.41 -2.64
C SER A 258 -38.29 8.95 -1.19
N GLU A 259 -38.60 9.88 -0.31
CA GLU A 259 -38.90 9.58 1.10
C GLU A 259 -40.18 8.72 1.26
N ARG A 260 -41.07 8.75 0.26
CA ARG A 260 -42.38 8.01 0.30
C ARG A 260 -42.25 6.54 -0.11
N VAL A 261 -41.31 6.21 -1.01
CA VAL A 261 -41.18 4.86 -1.60
C VAL A 261 -39.84 4.19 -1.29
N GLY A 262 -38.98 4.83 -0.51
CA GLY A 262 -37.70 4.28 -0.10
C GLY A 262 -36.50 4.97 -0.77
N LYS A 263 -35.31 4.44 -0.46
CA LYS A 263 -34.04 5.09 -0.87
C LYS A 263 -33.76 5.02 -2.37
N LEU A 264 -34.41 4.15 -3.11
CA LEU A 264 -34.27 4.01 -4.56
C LEU A 264 -35.58 3.58 -5.19
N SER A 265 -36.04 4.31 -6.19
CA SER A 265 -37.24 3.97 -6.98
C SER A 265 -36.93 4.08 -8.47
N LEU A 266 -37.28 3.04 -9.23
CA LEU A 266 -37.20 3.07 -10.70
C LEU A 266 -38.36 3.89 -11.25
N ILE A 267 -38.10 4.87 -12.13
CA ILE A 267 -39.11 5.75 -12.69
C ILE A 267 -39.75 5.12 -13.93
N HIS A 268 -38.95 4.43 -14.74
CA HIS A 268 -39.45 3.73 -15.93
C HIS A 268 -39.66 2.23 -15.61
N ILE A 269 -40.78 1.93 -14.97
CA ILE A 269 -41.27 0.56 -14.91
C ILE A 269 -42.04 0.38 -16.23
N SER A 270 -41.75 -0.69 -17.00
CA SER A 270 -42.52 -1.05 -18.16
C SER A 270 -44.00 -1.06 -17.79
N GLU A 271 -44.83 -0.40 -18.61
CA GLU A 271 -46.30 -0.46 -18.41
C GLU A 271 -46.71 -1.90 -18.22
N PRO A 272 -47.51 -2.20 -17.16
CA PRO A 272 -48.09 -3.53 -17.06
C PRO A 272 -48.90 -3.75 -18.33
N THR A 273 -48.56 -4.78 -19.08
CA THR A 273 -49.35 -5.24 -20.21
C THR A 273 -50.77 -5.44 -19.71
N ARG A 274 -51.66 -4.56 -20.12
CA ARG A 274 -53.07 -4.64 -19.80
C ARG A 274 -53.56 -5.95 -20.43
N PRO A 275 -54.13 -6.92 -19.68
CA PRO A 275 -54.72 -8.09 -20.30
C PRO A 275 -55.76 -7.63 -21.28
N GLU A 276 -55.64 -8.04 -22.54
CA GLU A 276 -56.74 -7.82 -23.50
C GLU A 276 -57.99 -8.48 -22.95
N PRO A 277 -59.16 -7.78 -23.00
CA PRO A 277 -60.41 -8.38 -22.59
C PRO A 277 -60.69 -9.56 -23.50
N ILE A 278 -60.84 -10.75 -22.90
CA ILE A 278 -61.31 -11.96 -23.57
C ILE A 278 -62.72 -11.68 -24.02
N SER A 279 -62.96 -11.60 -25.35
CA SER A 279 -64.26 -11.50 -26.00
C SER A 279 -64.99 -12.83 -25.98
#